data_febb583273e6f5d073678779287a846b
#
_entry.id   febb583273e6f5d073678779287a846b
#
_cell.length_a   1.000
_cell.length_b   1.000
_cell.length_c   1.000
_cell.angle_alpha   90.00
_cell.angle_beta   90.00
_cell.angle_gamma   90.00
#
_symmetry.space_group_name_H-M   'P 1'
#
loop_
_entity.id
_entity.type
_entity.pdbx_description
1 polymer ?
#
loop_
_entity_poly.entity_id
_entity_poly.type
_entity_poly.pdbx_seq_one_letter_code
_entity_poly.pdbx_strand_id
1 'polypeptide(L)'
;METRTAIESHNLSFSYGTLPVLENVSFSVPEGSYTALIGANGAGKSTLLKLLLGELTPTSGALSLLGQPIRSFRDWPRIGYVPQGTQAGYADFPASVSEVVSAGLYKKIGLFRFANASHRKEIVRALSLVGMDGFEKRPIGDLSGGQRQRVLLARA
;
A
#
# COMPACT_ATOMS: atom_id res chain seq x y z
N MET A 1 2.24 -2.34 -28.62
CA MET A 1 1.97 -1.50 -27.44
C MET A 1 3.14 -1.70 -26.50
N GLU A 2 3.93 -0.69 -26.21
CA GLU A 2 4.96 -0.79 -25.18
C GLU A 2 4.29 -0.98 -23.83
N THR A 3 4.58 -2.10 -23.18
CA THR A 3 4.05 -2.40 -21.83
C THR A 3 4.81 -1.49 -20.86
N ARG A 4 4.11 -0.52 -20.27
CA ARG A 4 4.71 0.34 -19.25
C ARG A 4 5.08 -0.50 -18.02
N THR A 5 6.22 -0.17 -17.42
CA THR A 5 6.72 -0.85 -16.23
C THR A 5 6.29 -0.09 -14.98
N ALA A 6 5.62 -0.79 -14.06
CA ALA A 6 5.20 -0.23 -12.77
C ALA A 6 6.36 -0.20 -11.78
N ILE A 7 7.16 -1.29 -11.72
CA ILE A 7 8.31 -1.41 -10.83
C ILE A 7 9.49 -1.95 -11.64
N GLU A 8 10.65 -1.34 -11.48
CA GLU A 8 11.86 -1.79 -12.11
C GLU A 8 13.04 -1.74 -11.13
N SER A 9 13.80 -2.81 -11.09
CA SER A 9 14.97 -2.98 -10.22
C SER A 9 16.16 -3.47 -11.04
N HIS A 10 17.31 -2.82 -10.85
CA HIS A 10 18.56 -3.19 -11.50
C HIS A 10 19.67 -3.35 -10.46
N ASN A 11 20.20 -4.56 -10.33
CA ASN A 11 21.30 -4.94 -9.43
C ASN A 11 21.11 -4.37 -8.01
N LEU A 12 19.87 -4.40 -7.53
CA LEU A 12 19.48 -3.83 -6.23
C LEU A 12 20.13 -4.62 -5.11
N SER A 13 20.88 -3.94 -4.25
CA SER A 13 21.44 -4.54 -3.05
C SER A 13 21.12 -3.72 -1.82
N PHE A 14 20.92 -4.39 -0.69
CA PHE A 14 20.66 -3.75 0.59
C PHE A 14 21.22 -4.55 1.75
N SER A 15 21.82 -3.86 2.72
CA SER A 15 22.35 -4.43 3.97
C SER A 15 21.88 -3.62 5.18
N TYR A 16 21.58 -4.31 6.29
CA TYR A 16 21.45 -3.68 7.60
C TYR A 16 22.82 -3.65 8.27
N GLY A 17 23.48 -2.49 8.25
CA GLY A 17 24.88 -2.38 8.66
C GLY A 17 25.77 -3.29 7.80
N THR A 18 26.42 -4.27 8.41
CA THR A 18 27.28 -5.25 7.72
C THR A 18 26.54 -6.51 7.24
N LEU A 19 25.25 -6.67 7.60
CA LEU A 19 24.47 -7.86 7.25
C LEU A 19 23.78 -7.68 5.88
N PRO A 20 24.22 -8.40 4.81
CA PRO A 20 23.55 -8.33 3.52
C PRO A 20 22.20 -9.05 3.59
N VAL A 21 21.18 -8.46 2.94
CA VAL A 21 19.81 -8.99 2.89
C VAL A 21 19.31 -9.15 1.46
N LEU A 22 19.68 -8.23 0.59
CA LEU A 22 19.41 -8.32 -0.85
C LEU A 22 20.72 -8.11 -1.60
N GLU A 23 21.01 -8.97 -2.57
CA GLU A 23 22.23 -8.91 -3.36
C GLU A 23 21.91 -9.04 -4.85
N ASN A 24 22.22 -7.99 -5.60
CA ASN A 24 22.10 -7.93 -7.07
C ASN A 24 20.70 -8.32 -7.62
N VAL A 25 19.63 -7.94 -6.94
CA VAL A 25 18.25 -8.29 -7.31
C VAL A 25 17.79 -7.43 -8.48
N SER A 26 17.48 -8.07 -9.61
CA SER A 26 16.95 -7.40 -10.80
C SER A 26 15.63 -8.02 -11.22
N PHE A 27 14.59 -7.20 -11.40
CA PHE A 27 13.27 -7.63 -11.86
C PHE A 27 12.49 -6.45 -12.42
N SER A 28 11.43 -6.75 -13.18
CA SER A 28 10.45 -5.77 -13.63
C SER A 28 9.04 -6.28 -13.39
N VAL A 29 8.13 -5.37 -13.05
CA VAL A 29 6.69 -5.62 -12.89
C VAL A 29 5.95 -4.72 -13.87
N PRO A 30 5.25 -5.27 -14.87
CA PRO A 30 4.46 -4.49 -15.81
C PRO A 30 3.27 -3.80 -15.15
N GLU A 31 2.85 -2.63 -15.67
CA GLU A 31 1.58 -2.02 -15.28
C GLU A 31 0.40 -2.95 -15.58
N GLY A 32 -0.59 -2.98 -14.67
CA GLY A 32 -1.80 -3.81 -14.80
C GLY A 32 -1.58 -5.32 -14.56
N SER A 33 -0.36 -5.74 -14.16
CA SER A 33 -0.08 -7.13 -13.83
C SER A 33 -0.39 -7.44 -12.36
N TYR A 34 -0.65 -8.73 -12.09
CA TYR A 34 -0.68 -9.28 -10.74
C TYR A 34 0.61 -10.07 -10.50
N THR A 35 1.39 -9.68 -9.50
CA THR A 35 2.69 -10.28 -9.21
C THR A 35 2.74 -10.77 -7.76
N ALA A 36 3.20 -12.00 -7.53
CA ALA A 36 3.40 -12.57 -6.21
C ALA A 36 4.88 -12.61 -5.85
N LEU A 37 5.25 -12.11 -4.68
CA LEU A 37 6.59 -12.23 -4.10
C LEU A 37 6.61 -13.43 -3.15
N ILE A 38 7.26 -14.51 -3.57
CA ILE A 38 7.31 -15.80 -2.86
C ILE A 38 8.72 -16.06 -2.36
N GLY A 39 8.86 -16.68 -1.21
CA GLY A 39 10.16 -17.08 -0.63
C GLY A 39 10.04 -17.43 0.84
N ALA A 40 11.09 -18.05 1.38
CA ALA A 40 11.20 -18.43 2.80
C ALA A 40 11.12 -17.22 3.74
N ASN A 41 10.85 -17.48 5.03
CA ASN A 41 10.98 -16.43 6.05
C ASN A 41 12.45 -16.00 6.15
N GLY A 42 12.68 -14.69 6.27
CA GLY A 42 14.04 -14.14 6.26
C GLY A 42 14.63 -13.88 4.87
N ALA A 43 13.97 -14.28 3.76
CA ALA A 43 14.48 -14.09 2.39
C ALA A 43 14.45 -12.62 1.88
N GLY A 44 14.31 -11.64 2.75
CA GLY A 44 14.36 -10.22 2.37
C GLY A 44 13.06 -9.64 1.79
N LYS A 45 11.94 -10.40 1.73
CA LYS A 45 10.66 -9.92 1.16
C LYS A 45 10.17 -8.61 1.78
N SER A 46 10.14 -8.54 3.10
CA SER A 46 9.72 -7.31 3.81
C SER A 46 10.71 -6.17 3.64
N THR A 47 11.99 -6.46 3.48
CA THR A 47 13.03 -5.48 3.17
C THR A 47 12.83 -4.90 1.77
N LEU A 48 12.55 -5.76 0.79
CA LEU A 48 12.23 -5.31 -0.57
C LEU A 48 10.98 -4.40 -0.59
N LEU A 49 9.92 -4.78 0.14
CA LEU A 49 8.73 -3.92 0.27
C LEU A 49 9.05 -2.57 0.91
N LYS A 50 9.88 -2.51 1.95
CA LYS A 50 10.31 -1.24 2.57
C LYS A 50 11.13 -0.38 1.61
N LEU A 51 11.96 -0.98 0.78
CA LEU A 51 12.68 -0.26 -0.29
C LEU A 51 11.70 0.31 -1.32
N LEU A 52 10.70 -0.47 -1.75
CA LEU A 52 9.65 -0.03 -2.67
C LEU A 52 8.77 1.07 -2.09
N LEU A 53 8.57 1.10 -0.77
CA LEU A 53 7.83 2.16 -0.07
C LEU A 53 8.70 3.39 0.24
N GLY A 54 10.00 3.36 -0.10
CA GLY A 54 10.92 4.47 0.20
C GLY A 54 11.28 4.61 1.69
N GLU A 55 10.93 3.62 2.52
CA GLU A 55 11.29 3.58 3.95
C GLU A 55 12.78 3.26 4.15
N LEU A 56 13.37 2.55 3.19
CA LEU A 56 14.80 2.23 3.16
C LEU A 56 15.42 2.74 1.87
N THR A 57 16.73 3.02 1.94
CA THR A 57 17.51 3.44 0.77
C THR A 57 18.43 2.29 0.34
N PRO A 58 18.45 1.91 -0.95
CA PRO A 58 19.36 0.89 -1.46
C PRO A 58 20.83 1.20 -1.13
N THR A 59 21.60 0.16 -0.78
CA THR A 59 23.06 0.28 -0.63
C THR A 59 23.72 0.45 -1.99
N SER A 60 23.23 -0.29 -3.01
CA SER A 60 23.65 -0.13 -4.40
C SER A 60 22.56 -0.54 -5.37
N GLY A 61 22.76 -0.30 -6.67
CA GLY A 61 21.80 -0.56 -7.71
C GLY A 61 20.75 0.54 -7.85
N ALA A 62 19.72 0.27 -8.65
CA ALA A 62 18.64 1.22 -8.93
C ALA A 62 17.27 0.58 -8.72
N LEU A 63 16.33 1.38 -8.25
CA LEU A 63 14.93 1.01 -8.07
C LEU A 63 14.06 2.17 -8.56
N SER A 64 13.07 1.89 -9.39
CA SER A 64 12.13 2.87 -9.91
C SER A 64 10.69 2.40 -9.77
N LEU A 65 9.79 3.35 -9.58
CA LEU A 65 8.33 3.18 -9.56
C LEU A 65 7.71 4.07 -10.63
N LEU A 66 6.87 3.51 -11.49
CA LEU A 66 6.17 4.24 -12.55
C LEU A 66 7.12 5.10 -13.39
N GLY A 67 8.33 4.58 -13.69
CA GLY A 67 9.37 5.26 -14.46
C GLY A 67 10.16 6.32 -13.70
N GLN A 68 9.89 6.55 -12.39
CA GLN A 68 10.61 7.52 -11.57
C GLN A 68 11.55 6.81 -10.58
N PRO A 69 12.82 7.25 -10.42
CA PRO A 69 13.71 6.69 -9.42
C PRO A 69 13.12 6.83 -8.01
N ILE A 70 13.21 5.79 -7.18
CA ILE A 70 12.62 5.75 -5.83
C ILE A 70 13.06 6.94 -4.96
N ARG A 71 14.31 7.38 -5.08
CA ARG A 71 14.85 8.51 -4.30
C ARG A 71 14.16 9.85 -4.58
N SER A 72 13.63 10.02 -5.79
CA SER A 72 12.94 11.23 -6.24
C SER A 72 11.45 11.03 -6.49
N PHE A 73 10.92 9.86 -6.18
CA PHE A 73 9.51 9.53 -6.40
C PHE A 73 8.58 10.50 -5.65
N ARG A 74 7.57 11.03 -6.34
CA ARG A 74 6.62 12.00 -5.79
C ARG A 74 5.15 11.56 -5.88
N ASP A 75 4.85 10.57 -6.70
CA ASP A 75 3.48 10.12 -6.97
C ASP A 75 2.96 9.10 -5.93
N TRP A 76 3.36 9.25 -4.67
CA TRP A 76 2.94 8.39 -3.55
C TRP A 76 1.42 8.19 -3.46
N PRO A 77 0.55 9.19 -3.81
CA PRO A 77 -0.90 8.97 -3.82
C PRO A 77 -1.39 7.89 -4.80
N ARG A 78 -0.55 7.44 -5.73
CA ARG A 78 -0.84 6.34 -6.66
C ARG A 78 -0.44 4.97 -6.11
N ILE A 79 0.22 4.92 -4.96
CA ILE A 79 0.69 3.70 -4.32
C ILE A 79 -0.22 3.39 -3.13
N GLY A 80 -1.03 2.35 -3.25
CA GLY A 80 -1.76 1.78 -2.12
C GLY A 80 -0.94 0.72 -1.41
N TYR A 81 -0.90 0.76 -0.09
CA TYR A 81 -0.22 -0.24 0.73
C TYR A 81 -1.09 -0.71 1.89
N VAL A 82 -1.25 -2.02 2.01
CA VAL A 82 -1.94 -2.66 3.13
C VAL A 82 -0.94 -3.52 3.89
N PRO A 83 -0.45 -3.05 5.06
CA PRO A 83 0.54 -3.78 5.84
C PRO A 83 -0.06 -5.04 6.47
N GLN A 84 0.78 -6.06 6.64
CA GLN A 84 0.41 -7.28 7.36
C GLN A 84 0.23 -6.98 8.86
N GLY A 85 -0.81 -7.53 9.48
CA GLY A 85 -0.99 -7.45 10.93
C GLY A 85 -1.67 -6.19 11.48
N THR A 86 -2.04 -5.21 10.66
CA THR A 86 -2.77 -4.00 11.10
C THR A 86 -4.15 -4.29 11.69
N GLN A 87 -4.65 -5.51 11.60
CA GLN A 87 -5.99 -5.87 12.05
C GLN A 87 -6.16 -5.83 13.59
N ALA A 88 -5.09 -6.09 14.35
CA ALA A 88 -5.15 -6.14 15.82
C ALA A 88 -5.44 -4.76 16.45
N GLY A 89 -4.95 -3.67 15.86
CA GLY A 89 -5.17 -2.31 16.38
C GLY A 89 -6.56 -1.74 16.15
N TYR A 90 -7.40 -2.42 15.35
CA TYR A 90 -8.76 -1.92 15.05
C TYR A 90 -9.86 -2.54 15.90
N ALA A 91 -9.56 -3.52 16.78
CA ALA A 91 -10.57 -4.18 17.61
C ALA A 91 -11.27 -3.18 18.56
N ASP A 92 -10.50 -2.28 19.15
CA ASP A 92 -10.98 -1.26 20.09
C ASP A 92 -10.99 0.16 19.52
N PHE A 93 -10.82 0.28 18.20
CA PHE A 93 -10.73 1.59 17.56
C PHE A 93 -12.14 2.17 17.33
N PRO A 94 -12.49 3.31 17.96
CA PRO A 94 -13.84 3.85 17.92
C PRO A 94 -14.13 4.64 16.64
N ALA A 95 -14.01 3.98 15.49
CA ALA A 95 -14.31 4.59 14.20
C ALA A 95 -15.22 3.69 13.36
N SER A 96 -16.05 4.31 12.55
CA SER A 96 -16.85 3.65 11.53
C SER A 96 -16.00 3.24 10.33
N VAL A 97 -16.49 2.29 9.55
CA VAL A 97 -15.88 1.85 8.29
C VAL A 97 -15.64 3.04 7.34
N SER A 98 -16.63 3.94 7.21
CA SER A 98 -16.49 5.12 6.34
C SER A 98 -15.40 6.08 6.81
N GLU A 99 -15.20 6.25 8.12
CA GLU A 99 -14.12 7.09 8.67
C GLU A 99 -12.75 6.47 8.37
N VAL A 100 -12.61 5.16 8.52
CA VAL A 100 -11.36 4.45 8.19
C VAL A 100 -11.02 4.58 6.71
N VAL A 101 -12.00 4.40 5.81
CA VAL A 101 -11.78 4.57 4.36
C VAL A 101 -11.50 6.04 4.00
N SER A 102 -12.19 6.99 4.65
CA SER A 102 -11.97 8.43 4.42
C SER A 102 -10.55 8.88 4.75
N ALA A 103 -9.89 8.21 5.69
CA ALA A 103 -8.48 8.49 6.00
C ALA A 103 -7.55 8.25 4.80
N GLY A 104 -7.89 7.37 3.84
CA GLY A 104 -7.18 7.24 2.56
C GLY A 104 -7.30 8.47 1.65
N LEU A 105 -8.37 9.24 1.81
CA LEU A 105 -8.64 10.43 1.00
C LEU A 105 -8.10 11.74 1.62
N TYR A 106 -7.29 11.66 2.70
CA TYR A 106 -6.88 12.86 3.45
C TYR A 106 -6.22 13.94 2.59
N LYS A 107 -5.44 13.55 1.57
CA LYS A 107 -4.80 14.51 0.64
C LYS A 107 -5.81 15.21 -0.27
N LYS A 108 -6.91 14.54 -0.64
CA LYS A 108 -7.99 15.12 -1.45
C LYS A 108 -8.92 15.98 -0.60
N ILE A 109 -9.23 15.54 0.61
CA ILE A 109 -10.11 16.26 1.55
C ILE A 109 -9.42 17.51 2.06
N GLY A 110 -8.11 17.44 2.35
CA GLY A 110 -7.31 18.52 2.91
C GLY A 110 -7.37 18.57 4.44
N LEU A 111 -6.34 19.20 5.02
CA LEU A 111 -6.22 19.37 6.47
C LEU A 111 -7.35 20.27 7.00
N PHE A 112 -8.00 19.87 8.09
CA PHE A 112 -9.12 20.59 8.72
C PHE A 112 -10.38 20.73 7.86
N ARG A 113 -10.59 19.88 6.84
CA ARG A 113 -11.83 19.86 6.05
C ARG A 113 -12.60 18.56 6.27
N PHE A 114 -13.93 18.64 6.21
CA PHE A 114 -14.80 17.47 6.29
C PHE A 114 -15.05 16.87 4.90
N ALA A 115 -15.29 15.55 4.85
CA ALA A 115 -15.69 14.90 3.62
C ALA A 115 -17.00 15.48 3.08
N ASN A 116 -16.97 15.96 1.84
CA ASN A 116 -18.13 16.46 1.13
C ASN A 116 -18.89 15.32 0.42
N ALA A 117 -19.97 15.66 -0.30
CA ALA A 117 -20.79 14.68 -1.02
C ALA A 117 -19.99 13.88 -2.08
N SER A 118 -18.99 14.50 -2.73
CA SER A 118 -18.13 13.82 -3.71
C SER A 118 -17.23 12.78 -3.03
N HIS A 119 -16.60 13.14 -1.91
CA HIS A 119 -15.77 12.22 -1.14
C HIS A 119 -16.59 11.03 -0.60
N ARG A 120 -17.84 11.27 -0.17
CA ARG A 120 -18.73 10.19 0.27
C ARG A 120 -19.04 9.21 -0.86
N LYS A 121 -19.24 9.69 -2.09
CA LYS A 121 -19.41 8.81 -3.26
C LYS A 121 -18.15 7.97 -3.54
N GLU A 122 -16.96 8.55 -3.41
CA GLU A 122 -15.70 7.82 -3.55
C GLU A 122 -15.57 6.71 -2.49
N ILE A 123 -15.91 7.00 -1.22
CA ILE A 123 -15.90 6.01 -0.13
C ILE A 123 -16.85 4.85 -0.43
N VAL A 124 -18.11 5.16 -0.79
CA VAL A 124 -19.09 4.12 -1.13
C VAL A 124 -18.60 3.27 -2.30
N ARG A 125 -18.07 3.89 -3.36
CA ARG A 125 -17.50 3.18 -4.50
C ARG A 125 -16.34 2.27 -4.10
N ALA A 126 -15.41 2.74 -3.26
CA ALA A 126 -14.29 1.93 -2.78
C ALA A 126 -14.77 0.72 -1.97
N LEU A 127 -15.77 0.90 -1.10
CA LEU A 127 -16.38 -0.18 -0.34
C LEU A 127 -17.10 -1.19 -1.24
N SER A 128 -17.81 -0.73 -2.25
CA SER A 128 -18.49 -1.59 -3.23
C SER A 128 -17.49 -2.46 -4.00
N LEU A 129 -16.32 -1.92 -4.39
CA LEU A 129 -15.26 -2.68 -5.09
C LEU A 129 -14.74 -3.88 -4.28
N VAL A 130 -14.83 -3.81 -2.95
CA VAL A 130 -14.38 -4.89 -2.05
C VAL A 130 -15.55 -5.70 -1.46
N GLY A 131 -16.78 -5.51 -1.95
CA GLY A 131 -17.97 -6.21 -1.47
C GLY A 131 -18.34 -5.88 -0.02
N MET A 132 -18.26 -4.60 0.34
CA MET A 132 -18.58 -4.08 1.68
C MET A 132 -19.70 -3.04 1.64
N ASP A 133 -20.64 -3.19 0.69
CA ASP A 133 -21.82 -2.32 0.59
C ASP A 133 -22.67 -2.40 1.87
N GLY A 134 -23.16 -1.26 2.33
CA GLY A 134 -24.00 -1.16 3.53
C GLY A 134 -23.25 -1.26 4.87
N PHE A 135 -21.92 -1.34 4.85
CA PHE A 135 -21.11 -1.39 6.07
C PHE A 135 -20.59 -0.01 6.52
N GLU A 136 -20.90 1.05 5.81
CA GLU A 136 -20.33 2.39 5.99
C GLU A 136 -20.39 2.89 7.43
N LYS A 137 -21.51 2.63 8.10
CA LYS A 137 -21.79 3.13 9.46
C LYS A 137 -21.38 2.15 10.56
N ARG A 138 -20.98 0.93 10.22
CA ARG A 138 -20.59 -0.06 11.23
C ARG A 138 -19.26 0.32 11.88
N PRO A 139 -19.11 0.11 13.21
CA PRO A 139 -17.80 0.20 13.86
C PRO A 139 -16.82 -0.79 13.24
N ILE A 140 -15.57 -0.36 13.00
CA ILE A 140 -14.52 -1.24 12.46
C ILE A 140 -14.21 -2.41 13.38
N GLY A 141 -14.36 -2.23 14.70
CA GLY A 141 -14.16 -3.26 15.73
C GLY A 141 -15.12 -4.43 15.59
N ASP A 142 -16.36 -4.18 15.10
CA ASP A 142 -17.41 -5.22 14.98
C ASP A 142 -17.21 -6.13 13.75
N LEU A 143 -16.20 -5.86 12.93
CA LEU A 143 -15.95 -6.61 11.72
C LEU A 143 -15.09 -7.85 11.98
N SER A 144 -15.37 -8.92 11.22
CA SER A 144 -14.45 -10.06 11.15
C SER A 144 -13.09 -9.66 10.58
N GLY A 145 -12.03 -10.46 10.83
CA GLY A 145 -10.69 -10.19 10.30
C GLY A 145 -10.67 -10.02 8.77
N GLY A 146 -11.39 -10.88 8.03
CA GLY A 146 -11.50 -10.76 6.58
C GLY A 146 -12.26 -9.52 6.11
N GLN A 147 -13.29 -9.10 6.85
CA GLN A 147 -14.00 -7.85 6.55
C GLN A 147 -13.12 -6.63 6.83
N ARG A 148 -12.38 -6.61 7.94
CA ARG A 148 -11.40 -5.56 8.24
C ARG A 148 -10.33 -5.44 7.15
N GLN A 149 -9.81 -6.57 6.66
CA GLN A 149 -8.84 -6.56 5.57
C GLN A 149 -9.41 -5.93 4.29
N ARG A 150 -10.67 -6.23 3.93
CA ARG A 150 -11.35 -5.62 2.79
C ARG A 150 -11.53 -4.11 2.96
N VAL A 151 -11.90 -3.65 4.17
CA VAL A 151 -11.97 -2.21 4.47
C VAL A 151 -10.60 -1.53 4.35
N LEU A 152 -9.52 -2.16 4.83
CA LEU A 152 -8.17 -1.64 4.67
C LEU A 152 -7.73 -1.60 3.20
N LEU A 153 -8.17 -2.55 2.38
CA LEU A 153 -7.96 -2.52 0.94
C LEU A 153 -8.74 -1.37 0.27
N ALA A 154 -9.99 -1.13 0.69
CA ALA A 154 -10.78 0.00 0.19
C ALA A 154 -10.19 1.37 0.58
N ARG A 155 -9.44 1.43 1.69
CA ARG A 155 -8.75 2.63 2.16
C ARG A 155 -7.48 2.93 1.35
N ALA A 156 -6.74 1.89 0.87
CA ALA A 156 -5.48 2.00 0.16
C ALA A 156 -5.66 2.52 -1.27
#